data_c1879a587d428218afc00fcd6b239932
#
_entry.id   c1879a587d428218afc00fcd6b239932
#
_cell.length_a   1.000
_cell.length_b   1.000
_cell.length_c   1.000
_cell.angle_alpha   90.00
_cell.angle_beta   90.00
_cell.angle_gamma   90.00
#
_symmetry.space_group_name_H-M   'P 1'
#
loop_
_entity.id
_entity.type
_entity.pdbx_description
1 polymer ?
#
loop_
_entity_poly.entity_id
_entity_poly.type
_entity_poly.pdbx_seq_one_letter_code
_entity_poly.pdbx_strand_id
1 'polypeptide(L)'
;MVTRETITLDARAQQRVYVLNHVLTGGLTADQAAAILKLSIRQVRRLLGRYRTDGSAGLVHGNRDRVPGHRIPELIRVRVVELATTTYAGVNHTHLAELLAEREGIEIAKRTLRRILAEASVRPTRTRRPARHRSRRERMPREGMLLQVDGSKHRWFGPDLPFATLVAGIDDATGHVPGGTFRAQEDAVGYFMTFAQTAERHGLPGAVYSDRHGIFIVERNRAPTLAEQLTGKRSLTQVGRALDEAGIAWIGAHSAPAKGRVERLWGTLQDRLVTELRLEGITTIEAANAFLPGFLERHNARFAVPAADAAPAWRPWPDGLSSDAVLCFHYPRRVGRDATVSWPDGDLALPRRSDGRSWAGRTVILQERLDGSLWVSHDGRCVPVRPAPADPGQLRARRLSRPTEERPELDLGPVAVPPPRPRSATGSPTRPTADHPWRRYPDRGR
;
A
#
# COMPACT_ATOMS: atom_id res chain seq x y z
N MET A 1 41.15 6.45 62.38
CA MET A 1 39.95 7.19 61.91
C MET A 1 38.94 6.17 61.43
N VAL A 2 37.84 5.98 62.20
CA VAL A 2 36.75 5.08 61.79
C VAL A 2 35.92 5.81 60.78
N THR A 3 35.96 5.40 59.52
CA THR A 3 35.06 5.87 58.47
C THR A 3 33.66 5.47 58.84
N ARG A 4 32.80 6.44 59.19
CA ARG A 4 31.36 6.23 59.41
C ARG A 4 30.71 6.02 58.08
N GLU A 5 30.48 4.77 57.68
CA GLU A 5 29.63 4.47 56.54
C GLU A 5 28.20 4.85 56.85
N THR A 6 27.62 5.78 56.13
CA THR A 6 26.21 6.18 56.27
C THR A 6 25.32 5.20 55.49
N ILE A 7 24.51 4.41 56.16
CA ILE A 7 23.62 3.47 55.53
C ILE A 7 22.20 4.08 55.49
N THR A 8 21.69 4.29 54.28
CA THR A 8 20.31 4.75 54.07
C THR A 8 19.36 3.55 54.11
N LEU A 9 18.48 3.53 55.12
CA LEU A 9 17.46 2.48 55.29
C LEU A 9 16.12 2.92 54.69
N ASP A 10 15.45 2.03 53.97
CA ASP A 10 14.05 2.24 53.56
C ASP A 10 13.09 2.02 54.75
N ALA A 11 11.82 2.43 54.62
CA ALA A 11 10.84 2.33 55.71
C ALA A 11 10.68 0.90 56.21
N ARG A 12 10.82 -0.12 55.36
CA ARG A 12 10.77 -1.53 55.79
C ARG A 12 12.00 -1.94 56.58
N ALA A 13 13.17 -1.52 56.18
CA ALA A 13 14.41 -1.79 56.88
C ALA A 13 14.43 -1.04 58.23
N GLN A 14 13.95 0.20 58.31
CA GLN A 14 13.79 0.96 59.54
C GLN A 14 12.83 0.25 60.50
N GLN A 15 11.67 -0.21 60.05
CA GLN A 15 10.73 -0.99 60.86
C GLN A 15 11.38 -2.28 61.37
N ARG A 16 12.17 -2.96 60.56
CA ARG A 16 12.91 -4.16 60.98
C ARG A 16 13.93 -3.84 62.07
N VAL A 17 14.71 -2.77 61.90
CA VAL A 17 15.65 -2.31 62.93
C VAL A 17 14.95 -2.09 64.27
N TYR A 18 13.83 -1.34 64.24
CA TYR A 18 13.05 -1.05 65.43
C TYR A 18 12.55 -2.32 66.13
N VAL A 19 11.88 -3.19 65.39
CA VAL A 19 11.30 -4.44 65.99
C VAL A 19 12.40 -5.39 66.45
N LEU A 20 13.49 -5.55 65.69
CA LEU A 20 14.59 -6.44 66.08
C LEU A 20 15.38 -5.94 67.29
N ASN A 21 15.50 -4.61 67.47
CA ASN A 21 16.06 -4.03 68.68
C ASN A 21 15.23 -4.42 69.93
N HIS A 22 13.92 -4.34 69.86
CA HIS A 22 13.05 -4.76 70.94
C HIS A 22 13.14 -6.27 71.25
N VAL A 23 13.42 -7.10 70.22
CA VAL A 23 13.70 -8.53 70.45
C VAL A 23 15.06 -8.71 71.15
N LEU A 24 16.07 -7.93 70.78
CA LEU A 24 17.40 -8.02 71.44
C LEU A 24 17.41 -7.53 72.88
N THR A 25 16.58 -6.54 73.17
CA THR A 25 16.43 -6.03 74.60
C THR A 25 15.43 -6.81 75.44
N GLY A 26 14.85 -7.90 74.87
CA GLY A 26 13.90 -8.76 75.63
C GLY A 26 12.48 -8.19 75.67
N GLY A 27 12.17 -7.07 75.03
CA GLY A 27 10.85 -6.45 75.04
C GLY A 27 9.84 -7.12 74.07
N LEU A 28 10.30 -7.94 73.14
CA LEU A 28 9.47 -8.72 72.23
C LEU A 28 10.01 -10.13 72.04
N THR A 29 9.12 -11.12 71.92
CA THR A 29 9.52 -12.46 71.47
C THR A 29 9.69 -12.54 69.97
N ALA A 30 10.37 -13.58 69.52
CA ALA A 30 10.53 -13.80 68.04
C ALA A 30 9.18 -14.04 67.35
N ASP A 31 8.20 -14.61 68.05
CA ASP A 31 6.86 -14.85 67.56
C ASP A 31 6.05 -13.55 67.43
N GLN A 32 6.17 -12.66 68.40
CA GLN A 32 5.56 -11.33 68.36
C GLN A 32 6.17 -10.47 67.24
N ALA A 33 7.50 -10.51 67.06
CA ALA A 33 8.20 -9.85 65.99
C ALA A 33 7.81 -10.38 64.59
N ALA A 34 7.57 -11.70 64.50
CA ALA A 34 7.08 -12.34 63.29
C ALA A 34 5.69 -11.82 62.89
N ALA A 35 4.79 -11.70 63.86
CA ALA A 35 3.45 -11.15 63.69
C ALA A 35 3.50 -9.66 63.25
N ILE A 36 4.30 -8.82 63.90
CA ILE A 36 4.45 -7.39 63.59
C ILE A 36 5.04 -7.19 62.18
N LEU A 37 6.09 -7.92 61.85
CA LEU A 37 6.78 -7.81 60.57
C LEU A 37 6.08 -8.56 59.43
N LYS A 38 5.04 -9.34 59.74
CA LYS A 38 4.35 -10.24 58.80
C LYS A 38 5.32 -11.19 58.10
N LEU A 39 6.24 -11.77 58.87
CA LEU A 39 7.26 -12.72 58.41
C LEU A 39 7.12 -14.03 59.18
N SER A 40 7.72 -15.12 58.66
CA SER A 40 7.84 -16.35 59.42
C SER A 40 8.87 -16.20 60.56
N ILE A 41 8.68 -16.97 61.67
CA ILE A 41 9.64 -17.00 62.79
C ILE A 41 11.05 -17.33 62.32
N ARG A 42 11.19 -18.27 61.36
CA ARG A 42 12.48 -18.62 60.73
C ARG A 42 13.14 -17.41 60.04
N GLN A 43 12.35 -16.57 59.36
CA GLN A 43 12.85 -15.35 58.71
C GLN A 43 13.29 -14.31 59.76
N VAL A 44 12.53 -14.15 60.85
CA VAL A 44 12.91 -13.26 61.96
C VAL A 44 14.22 -13.69 62.58
N ARG A 45 14.36 -14.98 62.90
CA ARG A 45 15.63 -15.52 63.47
C ARG A 45 16.82 -15.30 62.54
N ARG A 46 16.62 -15.48 61.22
CA ARG A 46 17.65 -15.20 60.21
C ARG A 46 18.00 -13.72 60.14
N LEU A 47 17.03 -12.82 60.20
CA LEU A 47 17.26 -11.38 60.26
C LEU A 47 17.95 -10.95 61.54
N LEU A 48 17.58 -11.54 62.71
CA LEU A 48 18.26 -11.34 63.98
C LEU A 48 19.76 -11.75 63.93
N GLY A 49 20.04 -12.91 63.31
CA GLY A 49 21.41 -13.35 63.11
C GLY A 49 22.22 -12.31 62.28
N ARG A 50 21.69 -11.89 61.15
CA ARG A 50 22.33 -10.85 60.31
C ARG A 50 22.49 -9.51 61.02
N TYR A 51 21.46 -9.11 61.79
CA TYR A 51 21.50 -7.87 62.56
C TYR A 51 22.54 -7.89 63.65
N ARG A 52 22.76 -9.05 64.28
CA ARG A 52 23.83 -9.25 65.30
C ARG A 52 25.24 -9.17 64.68
N THR A 53 25.41 -9.73 63.44
CA THR A 53 26.71 -9.78 62.77
C THR A 53 27.04 -8.47 62.09
N ASP A 54 26.11 -7.94 61.28
CA ASP A 54 26.35 -6.85 60.33
C ASP A 54 25.65 -5.54 60.76
N GLY A 55 25.00 -5.49 61.90
CA GLY A 55 24.21 -4.33 62.32
C GLY A 55 23.07 -4.01 61.35
N SER A 56 22.75 -2.75 61.24
CA SER A 56 21.70 -2.25 60.29
C SER A 56 21.99 -2.58 58.84
N ALA A 57 23.24 -2.75 58.46
CA ALA A 57 23.66 -3.14 57.10
C ALA A 57 23.13 -4.52 56.72
N GLY A 58 23.08 -5.47 57.66
CA GLY A 58 22.57 -6.81 57.42
C GLY A 58 21.04 -6.88 57.12
N LEU A 59 20.32 -5.78 57.37
CA LEU A 59 18.89 -5.68 57.12
C LEU A 59 18.54 -5.05 55.75
N VAL A 60 19.54 -4.45 55.09
CA VAL A 60 19.38 -3.96 53.71
C VAL A 60 19.20 -5.14 52.77
N HIS A 61 18.25 -5.04 51.87
CA HIS A 61 17.98 -6.11 50.89
C HIS A 61 19.21 -6.31 49.98
N GLY A 62 19.80 -7.53 49.98
CA GLY A 62 21.03 -7.84 49.26
C GLY A 62 21.00 -7.63 47.75
N ASN A 63 19.84 -7.36 47.16
CA ASN A 63 19.69 -6.99 45.74
C ASN A 63 19.48 -5.49 45.54
N ARG A 64 19.62 -4.63 46.57
CA ARG A 64 19.28 -3.20 46.46
C ARG A 64 20.08 -2.49 45.35
N ASP A 65 21.36 -2.76 45.27
CA ASP A 65 22.25 -2.10 44.29
C ASP A 65 22.79 -3.10 43.24
N ARG A 66 22.26 -4.32 43.24
CA ARG A 66 22.67 -5.32 42.26
C ARG A 66 22.13 -4.99 40.87
N VAL A 67 23.00 -4.67 39.96
CA VAL A 67 22.65 -4.55 38.55
C VAL A 67 22.31 -5.94 38.00
N PRO A 68 21.09 -6.18 37.49
CA PRO A 68 20.73 -7.47 36.90
C PRO A 68 21.65 -7.78 35.73
N GLY A 69 22.16 -9.02 35.61
CA GLY A 69 23.07 -9.41 34.54
C GLY A 69 22.49 -9.27 33.10
N HIS A 70 21.15 -9.18 33.00
CA HIS A 70 20.43 -8.95 31.75
C HIS A 70 20.12 -7.47 31.46
N ARG A 71 20.70 -6.53 32.25
CA ARG A 71 20.54 -5.09 31.98
C ARG A 71 21.30 -4.74 30.72
N ILE A 72 20.61 -4.09 29.78
CA ILE A 72 21.25 -3.55 28.55
C ILE A 72 22.35 -2.56 28.98
N PRO A 73 23.59 -2.73 28.48
CA PRO A 73 24.70 -1.81 28.75
C PRO A 73 24.35 -0.37 28.40
N GLU A 74 24.86 0.58 29.19
CA GLU A 74 24.52 1.99 29.00
C GLU A 74 24.98 2.52 27.62
N LEU A 75 26.11 2.07 27.11
CA LEU A 75 26.60 2.41 25.78
C LEU A 75 25.59 2.04 24.68
N ILE A 76 24.99 0.83 24.78
CA ILE A 76 23.95 0.40 23.81
C ILE A 76 22.68 1.24 23.99
N ARG A 77 22.31 1.61 25.21
CA ARG A 77 21.12 2.45 25.47
C ARG A 77 21.26 3.83 24.82
N VAL A 78 22.43 4.47 25.00
CA VAL A 78 22.77 5.76 24.40
C VAL A 78 22.73 5.63 22.85
N ARG A 79 23.35 4.60 22.30
CA ARG A 79 23.34 4.35 20.86
C ARG A 79 21.93 4.15 20.29
N VAL A 80 21.07 3.42 20.99
CA VAL A 80 19.66 3.21 20.60
C VAL A 80 18.89 4.52 20.59
N VAL A 81 19.10 5.38 21.58
CA VAL A 81 18.43 6.70 21.64
C VAL A 81 18.93 7.61 20.51
N GLU A 82 20.23 7.64 20.27
CA GLU A 82 20.83 8.38 19.15
C GLU A 82 20.23 7.96 17.82
N LEU A 83 20.24 6.66 17.51
CA LEU A 83 19.67 6.12 16.29
C LEU A 83 18.18 6.42 16.16
N ALA A 84 17.41 6.32 17.23
CA ALA A 84 15.99 6.60 17.24
C ALA A 84 15.65 8.08 17.01
N THR A 85 16.56 8.99 17.30
CA THR A 85 16.38 10.44 17.14
C THR A 85 17.00 10.99 15.88
N THR A 86 17.89 10.25 15.23
CA THR A 86 18.61 10.65 14.00
C THR A 86 18.15 9.78 12.81
N THR A 87 18.88 8.70 12.52
CA THR A 87 18.70 7.83 11.35
C THR A 87 17.28 7.26 11.26
N TYR A 88 16.75 6.79 12.39
CA TYR A 88 15.42 6.18 12.49
C TYR A 88 14.37 7.12 13.09
N ALA A 89 14.58 8.43 12.99
CA ALA A 89 13.61 9.40 13.48
C ALA A 89 12.23 9.17 12.86
N GLY A 90 11.18 9.18 13.70
CA GLY A 90 9.81 8.99 13.25
C GLY A 90 9.38 7.54 13.01
N VAL A 91 10.26 6.56 13.14
CA VAL A 91 9.93 5.13 12.97
C VAL A 91 9.14 4.60 14.17
N ASN A 92 8.12 3.79 13.92
CA ASN A 92 7.40 3.14 15.03
C ASN A 92 8.31 2.16 15.80
N HIS A 93 8.12 2.07 17.11
CA HIS A 93 9.01 1.31 17.99
C HIS A 93 9.06 -0.20 17.69
N THR A 94 8.07 -0.75 16.98
CA THR A 94 8.09 -2.17 16.58
C THR A 94 9.00 -2.36 15.37
N HIS A 95 8.88 -1.51 14.38
CA HIS A 95 9.74 -1.52 13.21
C HIS A 95 11.18 -1.13 13.59
N LEU A 96 11.33 -0.15 14.48
CA LEU A 96 12.66 0.24 15.00
C LEU A 96 13.40 -0.94 15.66
N ALA A 97 12.72 -1.76 16.48
CA ALA A 97 13.36 -2.94 17.09
C ALA A 97 13.89 -3.92 16.04
N GLU A 98 13.19 -4.03 14.91
CA GLU A 98 13.58 -4.88 13.80
C GLU A 98 14.76 -4.30 13.02
N LEU A 99 14.72 -3.01 12.70
CA LEU A 99 15.82 -2.32 12.02
C LEU A 99 17.09 -2.30 12.87
N LEU A 100 16.99 -2.14 14.19
CA LEU A 100 18.12 -2.23 15.10
C LEU A 100 18.77 -3.62 15.07
N ALA A 101 17.96 -4.68 15.02
CA ALA A 101 18.48 -6.06 14.93
C ALA A 101 19.08 -6.33 13.55
N GLU A 102 18.40 -5.94 12.47
CA GLU A 102 18.78 -6.27 11.09
C GLU A 102 19.97 -5.43 10.58
N ARG A 103 20.02 -4.13 10.93
CA ARG A 103 21.01 -3.18 10.38
C ARG A 103 22.13 -2.81 11.34
N GLU A 104 21.87 -2.81 12.65
CA GLU A 104 22.83 -2.38 13.67
C GLU A 104 23.36 -3.55 14.53
N GLY A 105 22.80 -4.77 14.34
CA GLY A 105 23.16 -5.93 15.16
C GLY A 105 22.75 -5.80 16.64
N ILE A 106 21.81 -4.89 16.94
CA ILE A 106 21.34 -4.62 18.31
C ILE A 106 20.03 -5.34 18.57
N GLU A 107 20.10 -6.50 19.22
CA GLU A 107 18.91 -7.27 19.58
C GLU A 107 18.29 -6.78 20.90
N ILE A 108 17.16 -6.11 20.83
CA ILE A 108 16.43 -5.60 22.01
C ILE A 108 14.96 -5.99 21.92
N ALA A 109 14.44 -6.58 23.02
CA ALA A 109 13.00 -6.84 23.09
C ALA A 109 12.20 -5.55 23.03
N LYS A 110 11.10 -5.54 22.25
CA LYS A 110 10.22 -4.37 22.01
C LYS A 110 9.79 -3.65 23.29
N ARG A 111 9.55 -4.40 24.38
CA ARG A 111 9.18 -3.83 25.68
C ARG A 111 10.34 -3.04 26.28
N THR A 112 11.56 -3.58 26.20
CA THR A 112 12.79 -2.92 26.69
C THR A 112 13.09 -1.68 25.90
N LEU A 113 13.03 -1.76 24.57
CA LEU A 113 13.18 -0.62 23.66
C LEU A 113 12.23 0.53 24.05
N ARG A 114 10.93 0.23 24.19
CA ARG A 114 9.93 1.24 24.61
C ARG A 114 10.26 1.91 25.92
N ARG A 115 10.80 1.15 26.89
CA ARG A 115 11.22 1.71 28.19
C ARG A 115 12.42 2.64 28.00
N ILE A 116 13.44 2.22 27.28
CA ILE A 116 14.63 3.05 27.00
C ILE A 116 14.21 4.38 26.33
N LEU A 117 13.38 4.31 25.29
CA LEU A 117 12.92 5.50 24.59
C LEU A 117 12.03 6.40 25.43
N ALA A 118 11.19 5.82 26.30
CA ALA A 118 10.36 6.58 27.24
C ALA A 118 11.20 7.31 28.29
N GLU A 119 12.23 6.67 28.85
CA GLU A 119 13.20 7.27 29.77
C GLU A 119 13.96 8.44 29.12
N ALA A 120 14.23 8.33 27.82
CA ALA A 120 14.84 9.40 27.00
C ALA A 120 13.83 10.41 26.45
N SER A 121 12.55 10.36 26.86
CA SER A 121 11.47 11.24 26.38
C SER A 121 11.17 11.14 24.87
N VAL A 122 11.61 10.09 24.19
CA VAL A 122 11.29 9.81 22.78
C VAL A 122 9.91 9.16 22.68
N ARG A 123 8.94 9.93 22.21
CA ARG A 123 7.53 9.48 22.11
C ARG A 123 7.28 8.65 20.85
N PRO A 124 6.36 7.67 20.91
CA PRO A 124 5.95 6.95 19.71
C PRO A 124 5.19 7.88 18.78
N THR A 125 5.42 7.76 17.47
CA THR A 125 4.76 8.55 16.41
C THR A 125 3.26 8.32 16.33
N ARG A 126 2.79 7.16 16.75
CA ARG A 126 1.37 6.81 16.79
C ARG A 126 0.95 6.29 18.16
N THR A 127 -0.06 6.89 18.75
CA THR A 127 -0.75 6.33 19.91
C THR A 127 -1.80 5.31 19.46
N ARG A 128 -1.84 4.17 20.15
CA ARG A 128 -2.84 3.12 19.87
C ARG A 128 -4.22 3.67 20.24
N ARG A 129 -5.12 3.73 19.26
CA ARG A 129 -6.54 4.01 19.54
C ARG A 129 -7.14 2.83 20.33
N PRO A 130 -8.10 3.07 21.25
CA PRO A 130 -8.81 2.01 21.91
C PRO A 130 -9.48 1.07 20.90
N ALA A 131 -9.50 -0.22 21.22
CA ALA A 131 -10.13 -1.21 20.37
C ALA A 131 -11.63 -0.91 20.27
N ARG A 132 -12.12 -0.75 19.03
CA ARG A 132 -13.57 -0.72 18.76
C ARG A 132 -14.01 -2.12 18.34
N HIS A 133 -15.12 -2.57 18.88
CA HIS A 133 -15.74 -3.81 18.43
C HIS A 133 -16.14 -3.66 16.96
N ARG A 134 -15.62 -4.53 16.10
CA ARG A 134 -16.00 -4.60 14.68
C ARG A 134 -16.25 -6.06 14.35
N SER A 135 -17.35 -6.34 13.70
CA SER A 135 -17.57 -7.63 13.07
C SER A 135 -16.46 -7.87 12.04
N ARG A 136 -15.77 -9.01 12.13
CA ARG A 136 -14.73 -9.39 11.18
C ARG A 136 -15.32 -10.42 10.23
N ARG A 137 -15.23 -10.17 8.92
CA ARG A 137 -15.49 -11.20 7.93
C ARG A 137 -14.43 -12.30 8.07
N GLU A 138 -14.85 -13.53 8.03
CA GLU A 138 -13.95 -14.67 8.00
C GLU A 138 -13.02 -14.61 6.77
N ARG A 139 -11.86 -15.23 6.88
CA ARG A 139 -10.92 -15.38 5.77
C ARG A 139 -11.46 -16.43 4.79
N MET A 140 -11.08 -16.31 3.52
CA MET A 140 -11.23 -17.44 2.61
C MET A 140 -10.41 -18.63 3.14
N PRO A 141 -10.91 -19.86 2.98
CA PRO A 141 -10.21 -21.02 3.54
C PRO A 141 -8.88 -21.33 2.82
N ARG A 142 -8.76 -21.00 1.54
CA ARG A 142 -7.61 -21.38 0.70
C ARG A 142 -6.98 -20.16 0.07
N GLU A 143 -5.65 -20.20 -0.03
CA GLU A 143 -4.87 -19.21 -0.77
C GLU A 143 -5.28 -19.21 -2.25
N GLY A 144 -5.34 -18.03 -2.88
CA GLY A 144 -5.72 -17.89 -4.29
C GLY A 144 -7.22 -17.89 -4.56
N MET A 145 -8.08 -18.12 -3.56
CA MET A 145 -9.54 -18.04 -3.78
C MET A 145 -10.00 -16.60 -4.04
N LEU A 146 -9.43 -15.63 -3.33
CA LEU A 146 -9.82 -14.22 -3.42
C LEU A 146 -8.62 -13.30 -3.25
N LEU A 147 -8.32 -12.54 -4.26
CA LEU A 147 -7.32 -11.48 -4.23
C LEU A 147 -8.02 -10.12 -4.07
N GLN A 148 -7.78 -9.42 -2.97
CA GLN A 148 -8.22 -8.04 -2.82
C GLN A 148 -7.18 -7.12 -3.45
N VAL A 149 -7.60 -6.26 -4.38
CA VAL A 149 -6.71 -5.31 -5.06
C VAL A 149 -7.18 -3.87 -4.83
N ASP A 150 -6.23 -2.97 -4.72
CA ASP A 150 -6.51 -1.56 -4.48
C ASP A 150 -5.29 -0.70 -4.83
N GLY A 151 -5.52 0.60 -5.07
CA GLY A 151 -4.49 1.61 -5.21
C GLY A 151 -4.35 2.47 -3.96
N SER A 152 -3.14 2.75 -3.51
CA SER A 152 -2.87 3.64 -2.39
C SER A 152 -2.06 4.85 -2.84
N LYS A 153 -2.73 5.98 -3.03
CA LYS A 153 -2.06 7.27 -3.27
C LYS A 153 -1.49 7.81 -1.96
N HIS A 154 -0.18 7.99 -1.92
CA HIS A 154 0.51 8.46 -0.73
C HIS A 154 1.80 9.21 -1.10
N ARG A 155 2.41 9.94 -0.14
CA ARG A 155 3.76 10.51 -0.27
C ARG A 155 4.81 9.44 0.06
N TRP A 156 4.92 8.45 -0.80
CA TRP A 156 5.75 7.27 -0.58
C TRP A 156 7.24 7.60 -0.45
N PHE A 157 7.70 8.63 -1.12
CA PHE A 157 9.10 9.02 -1.19
C PHE A 157 9.49 10.12 -0.20
N GLY A 158 8.54 10.62 0.59
CA GLY A 158 8.76 11.67 1.58
C GLY A 158 7.81 12.85 1.45
N PRO A 159 7.78 13.74 2.45
CA PRO A 159 6.79 14.82 2.52
C PRO A 159 6.96 15.87 1.41
N ASP A 160 8.18 16.07 0.93
CA ASP A 160 8.53 17.11 -0.04
C ASP A 160 8.49 16.62 -1.50
N LEU A 161 8.30 15.30 -1.71
CA LEU A 161 8.23 14.69 -3.02
C LEU A 161 6.78 14.49 -3.49
N PRO A 162 6.58 14.35 -4.82
CA PRO A 162 5.25 14.14 -5.38
C PRO A 162 4.55 12.90 -4.80
N PHE A 163 3.22 12.92 -4.88
CA PHE A 163 2.43 11.71 -4.62
C PHE A 163 2.72 10.66 -5.68
N ALA A 164 2.78 9.42 -5.25
CA ALA A 164 2.74 8.26 -6.12
C ALA A 164 1.63 7.31 -5.65
N THR A 165 1.21 6.40 -6.51
CA THR A 165 0.23 5.37 -6.17
C THR A 165 0.90 4.01 -6.19
N LEU A 166 0.82 3.29 -5.08
CA LEU A 166 1.16 1.87 -5.04
C LEU A 166 -0.11 1.07 -5.31
N VAL A 167 -0.12 0.33 -6.41
CA VAL A 167 -1.15 -0.66 -6.71
C VAL A 167 -0.65 -2.01 -6.22
N ALA A 168 -1.44 -2.72 -5.41
CA ALA A 168 -1.06 -4.03 -4.91
C ALA A 168 -2.27 -4.93 -4.66
N GLY A 169 -2.01 -6.24 -4.63
CA GLY A 169 -2.99 -7.25 -4.26
C GLY A 169 -2.64 -7.89 -2.92
N ILE A 170 -3.65 -8.29 -2.15
CA ILE A 170 -3.49 -9.09 -0.93
C ILE A 170 -4.40 -10.31 -0.98
N ASP A 171 -3.83 -11.49 -0.78
CA ASP A 171 -4.61 -12.72 -0.66
C ASP A 171 -5.46 -12.70 0.61
N ASP A 172 -6.74 -13.02 0.47
CA ASP A 172 -7.69 -12.94 1.57
C ASP A 172 -7.47 -14.02 2.64
N ALA A 173 -7.04 -15.19 2.25
CA ALA A 173 -6.81 -16.32 3.15
C ALA A 173 -5.57 -16.12 4.02
N THR A 174 -4.46 -15.78 3.41
CA THR A 174 -3.15 -15.75 4.07
C THR A 174 -2.71 -14.34 4.47
N GLY A 175 -3.20 -13.32 3.76
CA GLY A 175 -2.67 -11.97 3.87
C GLY A 175 -1.34 -11.77 3.12
N HIS A 176 -0.94 -12.73 2.31
CA HIS A 176 0.21 -12.66 1.40
C HIS A 176 -0.02 -11.59 0.33
N VAL A 177 1.00 -10.84 -0.02
CA VAL A 177 1.00 -9.81 -1.07
C VAL A 177 1.79 -10.37 -2.25
N PRO A 178 1.13 -10.96 -3.27
CA PRO A 178 1.80 -11.66 -4.37
C PRO A 178 2.43 -10.71 -5.39
N GLY A 179 1.98 -9.46 -5.45
CA GLY A 179 2.50 -8.46 -6.38
C GLY A 179 2.07 -7.05 -6.02
N GLY A 180 2.82 -6.10 -6.56
CA GLY A 180 2.53 -4.68 -6.45
C GLY A 180 3.45 -3.84 -7.33
N THR A 181 3.01 -2.63 -7.66
CA THR A 181 3.79 -1.71 -8.50
C THR A 181 3.47 -0.26 -8.18
N PHE A 182 4.50 0.58 -8.20
CA PHE A 182 4.34 2.03 -8.10
C PHE A 182 4.03 2.62 -9.46
N ARG A 183 3.09 3.57 -9.46
CA ARG A 183 2.68 4.37 -10.61
C ARG A 183 2.57 5.84 -10.21
N ALA A 184 2.68 6.75 -11.18
CA ALA A 184 2.42 8.17 -10.93
C ALA A 184 0.97 8.41 -10.47
N GLN A 185 0.05 7.64 -11.03
CA GLN A 185 -1.37 7.63 -10.66
C GLN A 185 -1.93 6.20 -10.74
N GLU A 186 -3.11 5.99 -10.20
CA GLU A 186 -3.83 4.73 -10.32
C GLU A 186 -4.35 4.57 -11.75
N ASP A 187 -3.89 3.52 -12.45
CA ASP A 187 -4.21 3.25 -13.85
C ASP A 187 -4.33 1.74 -14.14
N ALA A 188 -4.84 1.39 -15.31
CA ALA A 188 -4.99 -0.01 -15.72
C ALA A 188 -3.64 -0.73 -15.84
N VAL A 189 -2.56 -0.01 -16.23
CA VAL A 189 -1.21 -0.59 -16.31
C VAL A 189 -0.74 -1.10 -14.95
N GLY A 190 -0.98 -0.34 -13.88
CA GLY A 190 -0.64 -0.76 -12.51
C GLY A 190 -1.32 -2.06 -12.11
N TYR A 191 -2.58 -2.23 -12.46
CA TYR A 191 -3.32 -3.47 -12.21
C TYR A 191 -2.82 -4.62 -13.09
N PHE A 192 -2.57 -4.40 -14.37
CA PHE A 192 -1.99 -5.41 -15.26
C PHE A 192 -0.64 -5.90 -14.77
N MET A 193 0.26 -4.99 -14.37
CA MET A 193 1.57 -5.35 -13.79
C MET A 193 1.43 -6.16 -12.50
N THR A 194 0.50 -5.76 -11.62
CA THR A 194 0.23 -6.48 -10.36
C THR A 194 -0.33 -7.88 -10.62
N PHE A 195 -1.24 -8.02 -11.59
CA PHE A 195 -1.79 -9.33 -11.98
C PHE A 195 -0.76 -10.20 -12.70
N ALA A 196 0.10 -9.63 -13.55
CA ALA A 196 1.18 -10.34 -14.22
C ALA A 196 2.16 -10.94 -13.20
N GLN A 197 2.62 -10.14 -12.23
CA GLN A 197 3.49 -10.59 -11.14
C GLN A 197 2.82 -11.70 -10.30
N THR A 198 1.52 -11.56 -10.01
CA THR A 198 0.75 -12.56 -9.27
C THR A 198 0.66 -13.88 -10.06
N ALA A 199 0.31 -13.77 -11.36
CA ALA A 199 0.14 -14.94 -12.22
C ALA A 199 1.46 -15.69 -12.48
N GLU A 200 2.56 -14.98 -12.60
CA GLU A 200 3.89 -15.54 -12.79
C GLU A 200 4.35 -16.35 -11.58
N ARG A 201 4.11 -15.84 -10.37
CA ARG A 201 4.61 -16.46 -9.13
C ARG A 201 3.69 -17.52 -8.55
N HIS A 202 2.40 -17.38 -8.70
CA HIS A 202 1.40 -18.21 -8.03
C HIS A 202 0.35 -18.80 -8.98
N GLY A 203 0.02 -18.11 -10.07
CA GLY A 203 -1.10 -18.42 -10.94
C GLY A 203 -2.24 -17.40 -10.81
N LEU A 204 -3.37 -17.70 -11.44
CA LEU A 204 -4.54 -16.84 -11.46
C LEU A 204 -5.42 -17.05 -10.23
N PRO A 205 -5.90 -16.00 -9.56
CA PRO A 205 -6.86 -16.14 -8.47
C PRO A 205 -8.23 -16.58 -8.99
N GLY A 206 -9.03 -17.19 -8.11
CA GLY A 206 -10.42 -17.54 -8.43
C GLY A 206 -11.30 -16.32 -8.60
N ALA A 207 -11.10 -15.31 -7.76
CA ALA A 207 -11.83 -14.04 -7.82
C ALA A 207 -10.94 -12.86 -7.43
N VAL A 208 -11.28 -11.69 -7.95
CA VAL A 208 -10.69 -10.39 -7.59
C VAL A 208 -11.75 -9.53 -6.91
N TYR A 209 -11.40 -8.94 -5.79
CA TYR A 209 -12.23 -8.01 -5.04
C TYR A 209 -11.61 -6.61 -5.09
N SER A 210 -12.34 -5.64 -5.65
CA SER A 210 -11.89 -4.24 -5.74
C SER A 210 -13.04 -3.29 -5.40
N ASP A 211 -12.75 -1.99 -5.34
CA ASP A 211 -13.83 -1.00 -5.39
C ASP A 211 -14.46 -0.95 -6.79
N ARG A 212 -15.50 -0.14 -6.90
CA ARG A 212 -16.21 0.11 -8.15
C ARG A 212 -15.62 1.29 -8.92
N HIS A 213 -14.30 1.41 -8.91
CA HIS A 213 -13.61 2.44 -9.66
C HIS A 213 -13.78 2.25 -11.17
N GLY A 214 -13.76 3.34 -11.94
CA GLY A 214 -13.93 3.32 -13.40
C GLY A 214 -12.91 2.46 -14.16
N ILE A 215 -11.83 2.02 -13.51
CA ILE A 215 -10.86 1.07 -14.05
C ILE A 215 -11.47 -0.35 -14.19
N PHE A 216 -12.36 -0.75 -13.27
CA PHE A 216 -12.97 -2.08 -13.25
C PHE A 216 -14.34 -2.13 -13.89
N ILE A 217 -15.12 -1.05 -13.80
CA ILE A 217 -16.48 -1.02 -14.30
C ILE A 217 -16.76 0.26 -15.08
N VAL A 218 -17.46 0.12 -16.19
CA VAL A 218 -18.01 1.26 -16.92
C VAL A 218 -19.14 1.89 -16.10
N GLU A 219 -19.14 3.21 -15.96
CA GLU A 219 -20.16 3.93 -15.20
C GLU A 219 -21.58 3.53 -15.59
N ARG A 220 -22.41 3.18 -14.60
CA ARG A 220 -23.80 2.76 -14.84
C ARG A 220 -24.65 3.84 -15.48
N ASN A 221 -24.34 5.11 -15.20
CA ASN A 221 -25.09 6.27 -15.66
C ASN A 221 -24.70 6.73 -17.08
N ARG A 222 -23.66 6.15 -17.67
CA ARG A 222 -23.31 6.40 -19.08
C ARG A 222 -24.40 5.84 -19.99
N ALA A 223 -24.91 6.63 -20.93
CA ALA A 223 -25.83 6.14 -21.93
C ALA A 223 -25.21 4.94 -22.69
N PRO A 224 -25.97 3.84 -22.90
CA PRO A 224 -25.44 2.70 -23.64
C PRO A 224 -25.14 3.10 -25.09
N THR A 225 -24.03 2.61 -25.63
CA THR A 225 -23.70 2.76 -27.05
C THR A 225 -24.67 1.96 -27.91
N LEU A 226 -24.77 2.27 -29.21
CA LEU A 226 -25.60 1.51 -30.13
C LEU A 226 -25.23 0.01 -30.14
N ALA A 227 -23.94 -0.33 -30.08
CA ALA A 227 -23.49 -1.71 -30.00
C ALA A 227 -23.95 -2.41 -28.70
N GLU A 228 -23.90 -1.71 -27.57
CA GLU A 228 -24.40 -2.22 -26.29
C GLU A 228 -25.91 -2.43 -26.30
N GLN A 229 -26.65 -1.53 -26.96
CA GLN A 229 -28.10 -1.67 -27.15
C GLN A 229 -28.45 -2.88 -28.01
N LEU A 230 -27.72 -3.10 -29.11
CA LEU A 230 -27.93 -4.22 -30.00
C LEU A 230 -27.55 -5.57 -29.40
N THR A 231 -26.50 -5.61 -28.58
CA THR A 231 -26.02 -6.86 -27.96
C THR A 231 -26.65 -7.15 -26.62
N GLY A 232 -27.31 -6.18 -26.00
CA GLY A 232 -27.82 -6.27 -24.61
C GLY A 232 -26.73 -6.38 -23.54
N LYS A 233 -25.44 -6.26 -23.93
CA LYS A 233 -24.31 -6.39 -23.02
C LYS A 233 -23.54 -5.07 -22.97
N ARG A 234 -23.16 -4.64 -21.74
CA ARG A 234 -22.28 -3.50 -21.54
C ARG A 234 -20.85 -3.84 -21.90
N SER A 235 -20.17 -2.88 -22.53
CA SER A 235 -18.72 -2.99 -22.79
C SER A 235 -17.96 -3.11 -21.47
N LEU A 236 -16.97 -3.96 -21.45
CA LEU A 236 -16.06 -4.08 -20.33
C LEU A 236 -14.98 -3.00 -20.40
N THR A 237 -14.44 -2.61 -19.24
CA THR A 237 -13.19 -1.84 -19.19
C THR A 237 -12.03 -2.74 -19.62
N GLN A 238 -10.84 -2.17 -19.84
CA GLN A 238 -9.66 -2.97 -20.22
C GLN A 238 -9.31 -3.99 -19.15
N VAL A 239 -9.35 -3.61 -17.85
CA VAL A 239 -9.12 -4.53 -16.74
C VAL A 239 -10.26 -5.53 -16.61
N GLY A 240 -11.52 -5.09 -16.71
CA GLY A 240 -12.68 -5.97 -16.67
C GLY A 240 -12.66 -7.03 -17.78
N ARG A 241 -12.25 -6.66 -19.01
CA ARG A 241 -12.03 -7.59 -20.12
C ARG A 241 -10.93 -8.62 -19.79
N ALA A 242 -9.80 -8.14 -19.28
CA ALA A 242 -8.68 -9.04 -18.96
C ALA A 242 -9.05 -10.07 -17.88
N LEU A 243 -9.81 -9.66 -16.87
CA LEU A 243 -10.32 -10.58 -15.84
C LEU A 243 -11.30 -11.60 -16.43
N ASP A 244 -12.19 -11.16 -17.30
CA ASP A 244 -13.17 -12.03 -17.98
C ASP A 244 -12.47 -13.06 -18.87
N GLU A 245 -11.51 -12.65 -19.70
CA GLU A 245 -10.71 -13.53 -20.56
C GLU A 245 -9.88 -14.53 -19.75
N ALA A 246 -9.33 -14.11 -18.59
CA ALA A 246 -8.60 -14.99 -17.68
C ALA A 246 -9.53 -15.92 -16.86
N GLY A 247 -10.85 -15.78 -17.00
CA GLY A 247 -11.83 -16.53 -16.21
C GLY A 247 -11.80 -16.18 -14.72
N ILE A 248 -11.40 -14.96 -14.35
CA ILE A 248 -11.34 -14.47 -12.98
C ILE A 248 -12.65 -13.75 -12.65
N ALA A 249 -13.37 -14.21 -11.62
CA ALA A 249 -14.59 -13.54 -11.18
C ALA A 249 -14.26 -12.17 -10.56
N TRP A 250 -14.93 -11.11 -11.01
CA TRP A 250 -14.80 -9.80 -10.38
C TRP A 250 -15.93 -9.53 -9.39
N ILE A 251 -15.57 -9.10 -8.18
CA ILE A 251 -16.49 -8.77 -7.10
C ILE A 251 -16.29 -7.31 -6.70
N GLY A 252 -17.24 -6.45 -7.04
CA GLY A 252 -17.22 -5.05 -6.65
C GLY A 252 -17.63 -4.82 -5.20
N ALA A 253 -16.83 -4.12 -4.43
CA ALA A 253 -17.12 -3.78 -3.04
C ALA A 253 -18.42 -2.98 -2.92
N HIS A 254 -19.32 -3.43 -2.04
CA HIS A 254 -20.56 -2.73 -1.69
C HIS A 254 -20.42 -1.88 -0.42
N SER A 255 -19.40 -2.12 0.41
CA SER A 255 -19.21 -1.44 1.69
C SER A 255 -17.74 -1.41 2.12
N ALA A 256 -17.35 -0.34 2.85
CA ALA A 256 -16.01 -0.19 3.41
C ALA A 256 -15.56 -1.34 4.33
N PRO A 257 -16.40 -1.97 5.19
CA PRO A 257 -15.97 -3.09 6.04
C PRO A 257 -15.45 -4.29 5.25
N ALA A 258 -15.89 -4.49 4.02
CA ALA A 258 -15.47 -5.61 3.19
C ALA A 258 -14.00 -5.49 2.70
N LYS A 259 -13.43 -4.26 2.63
CA LYS A 259 -12.04 -3.96 2.27
C LYS A 259 -11.06 -3.97 3.45
N GLY A 260 -11.47 -4.32 4.64
CA GLY A 260 -10.68 -4.16 5.87
C GLY A 260 -9.32 -4.88 5.90
N ARG A 261 -9.00 -5.77 4.95
CA ARG A 261 -7.66 -6.39 4.83
C ARG A 261 -6.71 -5.51 4.05
N VAL A 262 -7.12 -5.05 2.87
CA VAL A 262 -6.30 -4.16 2.05
C VAL A 262 -6.09 -2.81 2.74
N GLU A 263 -7.09 -2.28 3.46
CA GLU A 263 -6.93 -1.06 4.27
C GLU A 263 -5.86 -1.22 5.37
N ARG A 264 -5.80 -2.40 6.02
CA ARG A 264 -4.74 -2.69 7.01
C ARG A 264 -3.38 -2.88 6.36
N LEU A 265 -3.34 -3.46 5.17
CA LEU A 265 -2.12 -3.55 4.37
C LEU A 265 -1.57 -2.15 4.14
N TRP A 266 -2.39 -1.22 3.65
CA TRP A 266 -1.97 0.17 3.42
C TRP A 266 -1.44 0.84 4.68
N GLY A 267 -2.12 0.67 5.81
CA GLY A 267 -1.64 1.18 7.10
C GLY A 267 -0.27 0.63 7.50
N THR A 268 0.02 -0.61 7.18
CA THR A 268 1.32 -1.25 7.46
C THR A 268 2.39 -0.81 6.45
N LEU A 269 2.07 -0.77 5.16
CA LEU A 269 3.00 -0.37 4.12
C LEU A 269 3.37 1.12 4.24
N GLN A 270 2.40 2.00 4.46
CA GLN A 270 2.65 3.43 4.67
C GLN A 270 3.55 3.72 5.88
N ASP A 271 3.50 2.86 6.90
CA ASP A 271 4.33 2.99 8.08
C ASP A 271 5.75 2.44 7.86
N ARG A 272 5.89 1.31 7.15
CA ARG A 272 7.15 0.57 6.98
C ARG A 272 7.87 0.87 5.68
N LEU A 273 7.18 0.77 4.55
CA LEU A 273 7.78 0.93 3.24
C LEU A 273 8.30 2.36 3.02
N VAL A 274 7.55 3.38 3.46
CA VAL A 274 8.03 4.78 3.42
C VAL A 274 9.34 4.94 4.20
N THR A 275 9.43 4.29 5.37
CA THR A 275 10.66 4.30 6.17
C THR A 275 11.82 3.64 5.43
N GLU A 276 11.61 2.45 4.86
CA GLU A 276 12.67 1.71 4.18
C GLU A 276 13.11 2.40 2.89
N LEU A 277 12.17 2.93 2.08
CA LEU A 277 12.50 3.73 0.90
C LEU A 277 13.37 4.95 1.26
N ARG A 278 13.05 5.64 2.36
CA ARG A 278 13.85 6.76 2.87
C ARG A 278 15.27 6.32 3.28
N LEU A 279 15.38 5.19 3.96
CA LEU A 279 16.68 4.67 4.43
C LEU A 279 17.57 4.22 3.28
N GLU A 280 16.97 3.74 2.18
CA GLU A 280 17.69 3.39 0.94
C GLU A 280 17.89 4.59 0.00
N GLY A 281 17.42 5.79 0.36
CA GLY A 281 17.54 6.98 -0.47
C GLY A 281 16.73 6.92 -1.78
N ILE A 282 15.68 6.09 -1.82
CA ILE A 282 14.86 5.88 -3.01
C ILE A 282 13.83 7.00 -3.13
N THR A 283 13.89 7.71 -4.26
CA THR A 283 13.04 8.88 -4.53
C THR A 283 12.30 8.80 -5.88
N THR A 284 12.53 7.76 -6.69
CA THR A 284 11.89 7.59 -7.99
C THR A 284 11.03 6.33 -8.04
N ILE A 285 10.04 6.34 -8.93
CA ILE A 285 9.13 5.20 -9.16
C ILE A 285 9.90 3.97 -9.64
N GLU A 286 10.86 4.16 -10.54
CA GLU A 286 11.64 3.09 -11.14
C GLU A 286 12.49 2.37 -10.08
N ALA A 287 13.21 3.13 -9.26
CA ALA A 287 14.02 2.58 -8.16
C ALA A 287 13.12 1.90 -7.11
N ALA A 288 11.95 2.47 -6.81
CA ALA A 288 11.00 1.89 -5.88
C ALA A 288 10.41 0.56 -6.41
N ASN A 289 10.14 0.47 -7.71
CA ASN A 289 9.68 -0.78 -8.34
C ASN A 289 10.78 -1.86 -8.35
N ALA A 290 12.04 -1.48 -8.48
CA ALA A 290 13.16 -2.40 -8.35
C ALA A 290 13.34 -2.91 -6.91
N PHE A 291 13.11 -2.07 -5.91
CA PHE A 291 13.21 -2.40 -4.48
C PHE A 291 12.03 -3.22 -3.96
N LEU A 292 10.83 -2.95 -4.48
CA LEU A 292 9.56 -3.47 -3.94
C LEU A 292 9.49 -5.00 -3.82
N PRO A 293 9.93 -5.82 -4.79
CA PRO A 293 9.86 -7.26 -4.68
C PRO A 293 10.54 -7.82 -3.43
N GLY A 294 11.79 -7.43 -3.18
CA GLY A 294 12.53 -7.86 -1.99
C GLY A 294 11.90 -7.37 -0.68
N PHE A 295 11.32 -6.18 -0.68
CA PHE A 295 10.54 -5.70 0.47
C PHE A 295 9.28 -6.56 0.69
N LEU A 296 8.54 -6.91 -0.36
CA LEU A 296 7.32 -7.73 -0.24
C LEU A 296 7.63 -9.14 0.26
N GLU A 297 8.74 -9.73 -0.13
CA GLU A 297 9.19 -11.03 0.39
C GLU A 297 9.40 -10.98 1.92
N ARG A 298 10.14 -9.97 2.42
CA ARG A 298 10.33 -9.76 3.86
C ARG A 298 9.02 -9.46 4.58
N HIS A 299 8.15 -8.65 3.95
CA HIS A 299 6.82 -8.34 4.46
C HIS A 299 5.96 -9.61 4.60
N ASN A 300 5.91 -10.43 3.57
CA ASN A 300 5.14 -11.67 3.53
C ASN A 300 5.64 -12.68 4.58
N ALA A 301 6.96 -12.87 4.67
CA ALA A 301 7.56 -13.74 5.69
C ALA A 301 7.16 -13.36 7.12
N ARG A 302 6.90 -12.08 7.35
CA ARG A 302 6.56 -11.55 8.68
C ARG A 302 5.06 -11.51 8.98
N PHE A 303 4.24 -11.21 8.00
CA PHE A 303 2.82 -10.87 8.21
C PHE A 303 1.83 -11.88 7.63
N ALA A 304 2.25 -12.69 6.68
CA ALA A 304 1.41 -13.75 6.16
C ALA A 304 1.16 -14.82 7.24
N VAL A 305 0.00 -15.44 7.17
CA VAL A 305 -0.41 -16.53 8.06
C VAL A 305 -0.78 -17.74 7.23
N PRO A 306 -0.68 -18.95 7.75
CA PRO A 306 -1.15 -20.13 7.05
C PRO A 306 -2.64 -20.03 6.70
N ALA A 307 -3.03 -20.54 5.52
CA ALA A 307 -4.43 -20.72 5.15
C ALA A 307 -5.07 -21.84 6.02
N ALA A 308 -6.39 -21.80 6.16
CA ALA A 308 -7.11 -22.83 6.91
C ALA A 308 -7.04 -24.20 6.20
N ASP A 309 -7.08 -24.20 4.87
CA ASP A 309 -6.84 -25.36 4.01
C ASP A 309 -5.53 -25.11 3.25
N ALA A 310 -4.58 -26.06 3.40
CA ALA A 310 -3.24 -25.95 2.82
C ALA A 310 -3.22 -26.08 1.28
N ALA A 311 -4.26 -26.66 0.66
CA ALA A 311 -4.32 -26.81 -0.78
C ALA A 311 -4.58 -25.44 -1.45
N PRO A 312 -3.66 -24.88 -2.26
CA PRO A 312 -3.87 -23.60 -2.92
C PRO A 312 -4.98 -23.69 -3.98
N ALA A 313 -5.65 -22.58 -4.23
CA ALA A 313 -6.70 -22.46 -5.25
C ALA A 313 -6.26 -21.62 -6.46
N TRP A 314 -4.98 -21.33 -6.58
CA TRP A 314 -4.42 -20.70 -7.76
C TRP A 314 -4.61 -21.57 -8.99
N ARG A 315 -4.86 -20.96 -10.13
CA ARG A 315 -5.14 -21.66 -11.39
C ARG A 315 -4.10 -21.31 -12.45
N PRO A 316 -3.75 -22.23 -13.36
CA PRO A 316 -2.95 -21.89 -14.52
C PRO A 316 -3.74 -20.97 -15.49
N TRP A 317 -3.03 -20.38 -16.44
CA TRP A 317 -3.67 -19.71 -17.56
C TRP A 317 -4.52 -20.71 -18.35
N PRO A 318 -5.70 -20.28 -18.86
CA PRO A 318 -6.47 -21.08 -19.81
C PRO A 318 -5.65 -21.41 -21.06
N ASP A 319 -5.90 -22.57 -21.66
CA ASP A 319 -5.18 -23.02 -22.85
C ASP A 319 -5.23 -22.00 -23.97
N GLY A 320 -4.08 -21.73 -24.58
CA GLY A 320 -3.92 -20.78 -25.68
C GLY A 320 -3.87 -19.30 -25.27
N LEU A 321 -4.01 -18.97 -23.98
CA LEU A 321 -3.86 -17.63 -23.45
C LEU A 321 -2.50 -17.44 -22.74
N SER A 322 -1.97 -16.24 -22.84
CA SER A 322 -0.77 -15.84 -22.13
C SER A 322 -0.98 -14.53 -21.37
N SER A 323 -0.18 -14.30 -20.35
CA SER A 323 -0.16 -13.06 -19.58
C SER A 323 -0.08 -11.84 -20.51
N ASP A 324 0.86 -11.85 -21.44
CA ASP A 324 1.11 -10.72 -22.36
C ASP A 324 -0.05 -10.42 -23.31
N ALA A 325 -0.79 -11.45 -23.71
CA ALA A 325 -1.91 -11.31 -24.63
C ALA A 325 -3.20 -10.84 -23.93
N VAL A 326 -3.34 -11.14 -22.64
CA VAL A 326 -4.53 -10.81 -21.85
C VAL A 326 -4.34 -9.52 -21.05
N LEU A 327 -3.20 -9.38 -20.34
CA LEU A 327 -2.91 -8.22 -19.50
C LEU A 327 -2.26 -7.09 -20.30
N CYS A 328 -2.98 -6.61 -21.30
CA CYS A 328 -2.57 -5.55 -22.21
C CYS A 328 -3.78 -4.73 -22.65
N PHE A 329 -3.58 -3.67 -23.39
CA PHE A 329 -4.69 -2.89 -23.95
C PHE A 329 -5.14 -3.47 -25.28
N HIS A 330 -6.45 -3.63 -25.47
CA HIS A 330 -7.09 -4.11 -26.69
C HIS A 330 -7.82 -2.99 -27.40
N TYR A 331 -7.46 -2.75 -28.66
CA TYR A 331 -8.08 -1.75 -29.51
C TYR A 331 -8.65 -2.41 -30.77
N PRO A 332 -9.98 -2.52 -30.91
CA PRO A 332 -10.57 -2.96 -32.19
C PRO A 332 -10.18 -1.98 -33.32
N ARG A 333 -9.65 -2.52 -34.40
CA ARG A 333 -9.23 -1.75 -35.56
C ARG A 333 -9.66 -2.41 -36.84
N ARG A 334 -10.03 -1.62 -37.85
CA ARG A 334 -10.30 -2.11 -39.18
C ARG A 334 -9.04 -2.00 -40.01
N VAL A 335 -8.68 -3.07 -40.72
CA VAL A 335 -7.50 -3.13 -41.54
C VAL A 335 -7.76 -2.45 -42.88
N GLY A 336 -6.84 -1.61 -43.32
CA GLY A 336 -6.84 -0.92 -44.64
C GLY A 336 -6.68 -1.89 -45.83
N ARG A 337 -6.85 -1.38 -47.05
CA ARG A 337 -6.68 -2.18 -48.26
C ARG A 337 -5.23 -2.60 -48.49
N ASP A 338 -4.31 -1.85 -47.94
CA ASP A 338 -2.85 -2.02 -48.01
C ASP A 338 -2.32 -2.91 -46.85
N ALA A 339 -3.20 -3.58 -46.13
CA ALA A 339 -2.89 -4.40 -44.93
C ALA A 339 -2.24 -3.59 -43.82
N THR A 340 -2.61 -2.33 -43.66
CA THR A 340 -2.18 -1.49 -42.53
C THR A 340 -3.31 -1.26 -41.52
N VAL A 341 -2.92 -0.89 -40.30
CA VAL A 341 -3.81 -0.46 -39.21
C VAL A 341 -3.32 0.89 -38.72
N SER A 342 -4.23 1.85 -38.60
CA SER A 342 -3.88 3.19 -38.13
C SER A 342 -3.61 3.19 -36.63
N TRP A 343 -2.50 3.83 -36.22
CA TRP A 343 -2.03 4.02 -34.87
C TRP A 343 -1.57 5.48 -34.68
N PRO A 344 -1.61 6.07 -33.48
CA PRO A 344 -1.22 7.48 -33.28
C PRO A 344 0.15 7.87 -33.82
N ASP A 345 1.14 6.98 -33.71
CA ASP A 345 2.51 7.22 -34.10
C ASP A 345 2.80 6.86 -35.59
N GLY A 346 1.77 6.50 -36.34
CA GLY A 346 1.87 6.12 -37.74
C GLY A 346 1.21 4.77 -38.03
N ASP A 347 1.01 4.46 -39.31
CA ASP A 347 0.37 3.21 -39.69
C ASP A 347 1.26 2.00 -39.39
N LEU A 348 0.62 0.91 -38.99
CA LEU A 348 1.26 -0.37 -38.67
C LEU A 348 0.97 -1.38 -39.76
N ALA A 349 2.01 -1.98 -40.32
CA ALA A 349 1.89 -3.03 -41.33
C ALA A 349 1.70 -4.40 -40.69
N LEU A 350 0.70 -5.13 -41.17
CA LEU A 350 0.45 -6.52 -40.77
C LEU A 350 1.30 -7.47 -41.67
N PRO A 351 1.86 -8.52 -41.05
CA PRO A 351 2.55 -9.55 -41.83
C PRO A 351 1.55 -10.31 -42.71
N ARG A 352 2.07 -10.95 -43.77
CA ARG A 352 1.24 -11.81 -44.63
C ARG A 352 0.59 -12.91 -43.80
N ARG A 353 -0.67 -13.19 -44.06
CA ARG A 353 -1.36 -14.31 -43.44
C ARG A 353 -0.78 -15.65 -43.93
N SER A 354 -0.69 -16.61 -43.04
CA SER A 354 -0.25 -17.97 -43.39
C SER A 354 -1.21 -18.70 -44.32
N ASP A 355 -2.50 -18.31 -44.34
CA ASP A 355 -3.52 -18.87 -45.24
C ASP A 355 -3.61 -18.16 -46.59
N GLY A 356 -2.69 -17.22 -46.91
CA GLY A 356 -2.64 -16.46 -48.13
C GLY A 356 -3.77 -15.44 -48.35
N ARG A 357 -4.74 -15.33 -47.43
CA ARG A 357 -5.87 -14.43 -47.55
C ARG A 357 -5.50 -12.99 -47.18
N SER A 358 -6.23 -12.01 -47.72
CA SER A 358 -6.04 -10.61 -47.41
C SER A 358 -6.55 -10.24 -46.00
N TRP A 359 -5.87 -9.32 -45.38
CA TRP A 359 -6.33 -8.63 -44.17
C TRP A 359 -7.37 -7.53 -44.45
N ALA A 360 -7.40 -7.02 -45.68
CA ALA A 360 -8.19 -5.85 -46.05
C ALA A 360 -9.65 -5.95 -45.57
N GLY A 361 -10.12 -4.90 -44.95
CA GLY A 361 -11.49 -4.77 -44.46
C GLY A 361 -11.86 -5.62 -43.23
N ARG A 362 -10.95 -6.46 -42.71
CA ARG A 362 -11.21 -7.23 -41.51
C ARG A 362 -11.08 -6.36 -40.28
N THR A 363 -11.84 -6.72 -39.23
CA THR A 363 -11.64 -6.15 -37.91
C THR A 363 -10.68 -7.04 -37.12
N VAL A 364 -9.65 -6.44 -36.57
CA VAL A 364 -8.63 -7.09 -35.75
C VAL A 364 -8.56 -6.41 -34.39
N ILE A 365 -7.99 -7.10 -33.41
CA ILE A 365 -7.67 -6.50 -32.12
C ILE A 365 -6.18 -6.14 -32.14
N LEU A 366 -5.88 -4.85 -32.07
CA LEU A 366 -4.53 -4.37 -31.83
C LEU A 366 -4.28 -4.44 -30.32
N GLN A 367 -3.23 -5.13 -29.94
CA GLN A 367 -2.78 -5.30 -28.55
C GLN A 367 -1.57 -4.40 -28.32
N GLU A 368 -1.64 -3.51 -27.34
CA GLU A 368 -0.52 -2.77 -26.80
C GLU A 368 -0.11 -3.43 -25.48
N ARG A 369 1.04 -4.10 -25.49
CA ARG A 369 1.54 -4.88 -24.37
C ARG A 369 2.30 -4.02 -23.37
N LEU A 370 2.52 -4.56 -22.18
CA LEU A 370 3.21 -3.86 -21.08
C LEU A 370 4.67 -3.51 -21.38
N ASP A 371 5.30 -4.23 -22.30
CA ASP A 371 6.65 -3.96 -22.81
C ASP A 371 6.69 -2.90 -23.92
N GLY A 372 5.53 -2.34 -24.28
CA GLY A 372 5.37 -1.38 -25.36
C GLY A 372 5.29 -2.02 -26.75
N SER A 373 5.37 -3.34 -26.87
CA SER A 373 5.24 -4.00 -28.16
C SER A 373 3.79 -4.02 -28.66
N LEU A 374 3.62 -3.92 -29.99
CA LEU A 374 2.32 -3.93 -30.64
C LEU A 374 2.11 -5.25 -31.38
N TRP A 375 0.95 -5.86 -31.15
CA TRP A 375 0.57 -7.14 -31.74
C TRP A 375 -0.85 -7.04 -32.29
N VAL A 376 -1.15 -7.84 -33.30
CA VAL A 376 -2.51 -8.00 -33.80
C VAL A 376 -3.01 -9.39 -33.54
N SER A 377 -4.19 -9.47 -32.95
CA SER A 377 -4.91 -10.72 -32.71
C SER A 377 -6.13 -10.80 -33.62
N HIS A 378 -6.31 -11.96 -34.27
CA HIS A 378 -7.46 -12.30 -35.09
C HIS A 378 -7.67 -13.81 -35.12
N ASP A 379 -8.88 -14.27 -34.89
CA ASP A 379 -9.27 -15.70 -34.87
C ASP A 379 -8.33 -16.55 -34.00
N GLY A 380 -8.00 -16.08 -32.79
CA GLY A 380 -7.12 -16.78 -31.83
C GLY A 380 -5.63 -16.79 -32.17
N ARG A 381 -5.22 -16.09 -33.24
CA ARG A 381 -3.81 -15.98 -33.63
C ARG A 381 -3.29 -14.58 -33.34
N CYS A 382 -2.15 -14.49 -32.68
CA CYS A 382 -1.44 -13.24 -32.43
C CYS A 382 -0.21 -13.16 -33.33
N VAL A 383 -0.03 -12.01 -33.99
CA VAL A 383 1.13 -11.71 -34.83
C VAL A 383 1.69 -10.35 -34.45
N PRO A 384 3.04 -10.19 -34.41
CA PRO A 384 3.64 -8.88 -34.18
C PRO A 384 3.41 -7.98 -35.39
N VAL A 385 3.20 -6.68 -35.12
CA VAL A 385 3.12 -5.67 -36.16
C VAL A 385 4.39 -4.81 -36.17
N ARG A 386 4.65 -4.18 -37.30
CA ARG A 386 5.79 -3.27 -37.47
C ARG A 386 5.29 -1.93 -37.98
N PRO A 387 6.02 -0.83 -37.75
CA PRO A 387 5.72 0.41 -38.43
C PRO A 387 5.62 0.15 -39.95
N ALA A 388 4.59 0.65 -40.55
CA ALA A 388 4.47 0.58 -42.03
C ALA A 388 5.69 1.29 -42.63
N PRO A 389 6.31 0.72 -43.68
CA PRO A 389 7.34 1.45 -44.40
C PRO A 389 6.75 2.78 -44.83
N ALA A 390 7.48 3.87 -44.61
CA ALA A 390 7.13 5.16 -45.18
C ALA A 390 6.86 4.91 -46.65
N ASP A 391 5.66 5.30 -47.12
CA ASP A 391 5.25 5.10 -48.50
C ASP A 391 6.39 5.59 -49.39
N PRO A 392 7.08 4.72 -50.20
CA PRO A 392 8.18 5.16 -51.02
C PRO A 392 7.59 6.06 -52.09
N GLY A 393 7.30 7.29 -51.65
CA GLY A 393 6.78 8.34 -52.47
C GLY A 393 5.86 7.83 -53.57
N GLN A 394 4.59 7.55 -53.28
CA GLN A 394 3.64 7.80 -54.34
C GLN A 394 4.08 9.14 -54.91
N LEU A 395 4.55 9.12 -56.16
CA LEU A 395 4.67 10.31 -56.97
C LEU A 395 3.28 10.94 -57.00
N ARG A 396 2.89 11.55 -55.90
CA ARG A 396 1.76 12.47 -55.88
C ARG A 396 2.22 13.50 -56.88
N ALA A 397 1.61 13.47 -58.08
CA ALA A 397 1.75 14.57 -58.99
C ALA A 397 1.66 15.82 -58.11
N ARG A 398 2.79 16.52 -57.92
CA ARG A 398 2.76 17.76 -57.16
C ARG A 398 1.66 18.53 -57.83
N ARG A 399 0.56 18.81 -57.17
CA ARG A 399 -0.35 19.85 -57.62
C ARG A 399 0.56 21.05 -57.68
N LEU A 400 1.04 21.34 -58.91
CA LEU A 400 1.65 22.62 -59.20
C LEU A 400 0.59 23.59 -58.67
N SER A 401 0.86 24.23 -57.55
CA SER A 401 0.05 25.34 -57.09
C SER A 401 -0.07 26.20 -58.30
N ARG A 402 -1.28 26.35 -58.87
CA ARG A 402 -1.52 27.33 -59.94
C ARG A 402 -0.82 28.58 -59.45
N PRO A 403 0.00 29.24 -60.34
CA PRO A 403 0.55 30.52 -59.98
C PRO A 403 -0.63 31.30 -59.39
N THR A 404 -0.48 31.84 -58.25
CA THR A 404 -1.46 32.76 -57.67
C THR A 404 -1.48 33.88 -58.67
N GLU A 405 -2.44 33.86 -59.64
CA GLU A 405 -2.78 35.06 -60.33
C GLU A 405 -3.03 36.08 -59.24
N GLU A 406 -2.18 37.09 -59.19
CA GLU A 406 -2.39 38.26 -58.37
C GLU A 406 -3.83 38.70 -58.62
N ARG A 407 -4.74 38.37 -57.71
CA ARG A 407 -6.04 39.02 -57.76
C ARG A 407 -5.74 40.51 -57.58
N PRO A 408 -6.19 41.36 -58.58
CA PRO A 408 -6.08 42.76 -58.32
C PRO A 408 -6.70 43.09 -56.99
N GLU A 409 -5.97 43.80 -56.12
CA GLU A 409 -6.49 44.32 -54.88
C GLU A 409 -7.77 45.08 -55.21
N LEU A 410 -8.91 44.48 -54.93
CA LEU A 410 -10.17 45.19 -54.83
C LEU A 410 -10.01 46.13 -53.63
N ASP A 411 -9.83 47.41 -53.92
CA ASP A 411 -9.91 48.49 -52.95
C ASP A 411 -11.30 48.44 -52.32
N LEU A 412 -11.45 47.65 -51.28
CA LEU A 412 -12.61 47.67 -50.40
C LEU A 412 -12.38 48.83 -49.47
N GLY A 413 -12.91 49.99 -49.88
CA GLY A 413 -12.94 51.19 -49.03
C GLY A 413 -13.27 50.84 -47.53
N PRO A 414 -13.01 51.73 -46.61
CA PRO A 414 -13.00 51.42 -45.16
C PRO A 414 -14.27 50.72 -44.72
N VAL A 415 -14.15 49.46 -44.33
CA VAL A 415 -15.25 48.71 -43.76
C VAL A 415 -15.61 49.36 -42.45
N ALA A 416 -16.82 49.92 -42.35
CA ALA A 416 -17.36 50.47 -41.12
C ALA A 416 -17.37 49.39 -40.05
N VAL A 417 -16.52 49.56 -39.05
CA VAL A 417 -16.49 48.72 -37.87
C VAL A 417 -17.81 48.93 -37.13
N PRO A 418 -18.65 47.91 -36.96
CA PRO A 418 -19.86 48.04 -36.16
C PRO A 418 -19.48 48.37 -34.72
N PRO A 419 -20.23 49.23 -34.01
CA PRO A 419 -19.95 49.62 -32.64
C PRO A 419 -19.90 48.38 -31.73
N PRO A 420 -19.01 48.34 -30.76
CA PRO A 420 -18.91 47.21 -29.84
C PRO A 420 -20.25 46.99 -29.12
N ARG A 421 -20.76 45.78 -29.12
CA ARG A 421 -21.94 45.42 -28.35
C ARG A 421 -21.65 45.68 -26.88
N PRO A 422 -22.61 46.30 -26.14
CA PRO A 422 -22.42 46.56 -24.74
C PRO A 422 -22.17 45.23 -24.00
N ARG A 423 -21.09 45.19 -23.26
CA ARG A 423 -20.82 44.08 -22.32
C ARG A 423 -21.98 43.98 -21.35
N SER A 424 -22.74 42.87 -21.38
CA SER A 424 -23.69 42.58 -20.34
C SER A 424 -22.95 42.49 -19.02
N ALA A 425 -23.37 43.27 -18.06
CA ALA A 425 -22.86 43.22 -16.71
C ALA A 425 -22.92 41.78 -16.18
N THR A 426 -21.81 41.33 -15.59
CA THR A 426 -21.73 40.08 -14.86
C THR A 426 -22.69 40.15 -13.67
N GLY A 427 -23.94 39.72 -13.91
CA GLY A 427 -24.90 39.45 -12.84
C GLY A 427 -24.51 38.16 -12.15
N SER A 428 -24.35 38.24 -10.84
CA SER A 428 -24.31 37.07 -9.95
C SER A 428 -25.46 36.11 -10.30
N PRO A 429 -25.29 34.77 -10.19
CA PRO A 429 -26.37 33.87 -10.50
C PRO A 429 -27.57 34.14 -9.61
N THR A 430 -28.60 34.72 -10.19
CA THR A 430 -29.88 34.95 -9.51
C THR A 430 -30.49 33.62 -9.16
N ARG A 431 -30.84 33.41 -7.88
CA ARG A 431 -31.66 32.30 -7.42
C ARG A 431 -32.87 32.13 -8.33
N PRO A 432 -33.19 30.91 -8.76
CA PRO A 432 -34.37 30.66 -9.58
C PRO A 432 -35.62 31.20 -8.91
N THR A 433 -36.47 31.85 -9.69
CA THR A 433 -37.76 32.37 -9.23
C THR A 433 -38.65 31.27 -8.67
N ALA A 434 -39.64 31.63 -7.86
CA ALA A 434 -40.54 30.70 -7.16
C ALA A 434 -41.22 29.69 -8.11
N ASP A 435 -41.42 30.04 -9.36
CA ASP A 435 -42.13 29.24 -10.38
C ASP A 435 -41.20 28.34 -11.24
N HIS A 436 -39.90 28.27 -10.91
CA HIS A 436 -38.97 27.46 -11.70
C HIS A 436 -39.27 25.96 -11.54
N PRO A 437 -39.31 25.17 -12.62
CA PRO A 437 -39.69 23.74 -12.60
C PRO A 437 -38.93 22.90 -11.57
N TRP A 438 -37.72 23.25 -11.21
CA TRP A 438 -36.89 22.54 -10.22
C TRP A 438 -37.41 22.64 -8.78
N ARG A 439 -38.34 23.54 -8.47
CA ARG A 439 -38.94 23.66 -7.16
C ARG A 439 -40.22 22.82 -6.96
N ARG A 440 -40.66 22.12 -8.00
CA ARG A 440 -41.87 21.30 -7.97
C ARG A 440 -41.64 19.82 -7.67
N TYR A 441 -40.43 19.42 -7.28
CA TYR A 441 -40.21 18.04 -6.84
C TYR A 441 -40.63 17.91 -5.36
N PRO A 442 -41.59 17.04 -5.02
CA PRO A 442 -41.95 16.79 -3.64
C PRO A 442 -40.77 16.12 -2.92
N ASP A 443 -40.48 16.66 -1.76
CA ASP A 443 -39.57 16.08 -0.76
C ASP A 443 -40.02 14.62 -0.48
N ARG A 444 -39.26 13.64 -0.94
CA ARG A 444 -39.44 12.26 -0.49
C ARG A 444 -38.68 12.16 0.83
N GLY A 445 -39.45 12.22 1.89
CA GLY A 445 -39.04 12.05 3.26
C GLY A 445 -38.18 10.80 3.48
N ARG A 446 -37.39 10.93 4.50
CA ARG A 446 -36.39 10.13 5.20
C ARG A 446 -36.34 8.64 4.91
#